data_bc145d03de11b0087baa85b3c7fa53f4
#
_entry.id   bc145d03de11b0087baa85b3c7fa53f4
#
_cell.length_a   1.000
_cell.length_b   1.000
_cell.length_c   1.000
_cell.angle_alpha   90.00
_cell.angle_beta   90.00
_cell.angle_gamma   90.00
#
_symmetry.space_group_name_H-M   'P 1'
#
loop_
_entity.id
_entity.type
_entity.pdbx_description
1 polymer ?
#
loop_
_entity_poly.entity_id
_entity_poly.type
_entity_poly.pdbx_seq_one_letter_code
_entity_poly.pdbx_strand_id
1 'polypeptide(L)'
;MSARPIALAAVVLLLTLAAAPKAPARGPAVPTSPVAETTSTGARLDRDGFRLAVPPYTFQFPIDHAAHPQFRTEWWYYTGHLRAEDHRFGYELTFFRVALPVRTGVGAGSAWRAQQVIFRHLALTDETGRKFRFDEKASRQALDLAGADSTRYLVWLGDDYAGLEPDRITHRLVAAAPDYGIDLRLKPERPPVIHGRDGVSQKSAGEGNASHYYSLTRLPTLGRLTLGKDTLAVEGLSWMDHEFGSARLSSTHTGWDWFSVQLSDGRDLMLYRMRMVDGRLDTCSSGTIVEPDGRSRHLAVNEFDSHAVAQWVSPRTGGRYPGGWWEVSVPGDSLQLRLTPALEDQELVSATMGGLAYWEGSVRVTGKHAGQMVTGQGYVELTGYVGPSPFQTAWVDSLGQVH
;
A
#
# COMPACT_ATOMS: atom_id res chain seq x y z
N MET A 1 -64.71 27.94 -36.76
CA MET A 1 -64.09 27.63 -35.47
C MET A 1 -62.81 26.89 -35.74
N SER A 2 -61.69 27.60 -35.49
CA SER A 2 -60.37 27.22 -35.96
C SER A 2 -59.63 26.43 -34.89
N ALA A 3 -59.17 25.23 -35.24
CA ALA A 3 -58.30 24.40 -34.38
C ALA A 3 -56.83 24.75 -34.71
N ARG A 4 -56.08 25.16 -33.70
CA ARG A 4 -54.62 25.38 -33.79
C ARG A 4 -53.87 24.08 -33.43
N PRO A 5 -52.79 23.69 -34.16
CA PRO A 5 -51.97 22.56 -33.79
C PRO A 5 -50.91 22.99 -32.74
N ILE A 6 -50.75 22.14 -31.74
CA ILE A 6 -49.69 22.24 -30.70
C ILE A 6 -48.43 21.63 -31.29
N ALA A 7 -47.38 22.43 -31.39
CA ALA A 7 -46.04 21.98 -31.79
C ALA A 7 -45.36 21.31 -30.62
N LEU A 8 -44.99 20.03 -30.78
CA LEU A 8 -44.22 19.24 -29.84
C LEU A 8 -42.71 19.54 -30.09
N ALA A 9 -42.06 20.29 -29.20
CA ALA A 9 -40.63 20.50 -29.26
C ALA A 9 -39.93 19.28 -28.66
N ALA A 10 -39.26 18.51 -29.50
CA ALA A 10 -38.38 17.42 -29.05
C ALA A 10 -37.08 18.03 -28.53
N VAL A 11 -36.85 17.97 -27.22
CA VAL A 11 -35.55 18.26 -26.58
C VAL A 11 -34.67 17.03 -26.77
N VAL A 12 -33.72 17.12 -27.69
CA VAL A 12 -32.64 16.12 -27.84
C VAL A 12 -31.63 16.38 -26.72
N LEU A 13 -31.69 15.56 -25.68
CA LEU A 13 -30.70 15.52 -24.59
C LEU A 13 -29.46 14.79 -25.11
N LEU A 14 -28.43 15.52 -25.52
CA LEU A 14 -27.11 14.97 -25.80
C LEU A 14 -26.48 14.50 -24.47
N LEU A 15 -26.62 13.21 -24.18
CA LEU A 15 -25.81 12.55 -23.17
C LEU A 15 -24.37 12.48 -23.67
N THR A 16 -23.54 13.43 -23.24
CA THR A 16 -22.08 13.28 -23.33
C THR A 16 -21.67 12.20 -22.32
N LEU A 17 -21.48 10.97 -22.80
CA LEU A 17 -20.74 9.97 -22.05
C LEU A 17 -19.35 10.55 -21.80
N ALA A 18 -19.08 10.98 -20.57
CA ALA A 18 -17.75 11.26 -20.13
C ALA A 18 -16.98 9.92 -20.13
N ALA A 19 -16.14 9.73 -21.13
CA ALA A 19 -15.24 8.56 -21.16
C ALA A 19 -14.40 8.56 -19.89
N ALA A 20 -14.33 7.41 -19.22
CA ALA A 20 -13.41 7.20 -18.12
C ALA A 20 -11.98 7.62 -18.57
N PRO A 21 -11.20 8.27 -17.72
CA PRO A 21 -9.86 8.68 -18.08
C PRO A 21 -9.05 7.43 -18.42
N LYS A 22 -8.65 7.31 -19.70
CA LYS A 22 -7.74 6.26 -20.14
C LYS A 22 -6.42 6.36 -19.37
N ALA A 23 -5.87 5.22 -19.00
CA ALA A 23 -4.49 5.15 -18.51
C ALA A 23 -3.56 5.98 -19.41
N PRO A 24 -2.55 6.66 -18.85
CA PRO A 24 -1.64 7.51 -19.63
C PRO A 24 -1.11 6.71 -20.82
N ALA A 25 -1.08 7.32 -22.00
CA ALA A 25 -0.73 6.65 -23.25
C ALA A 25 0.59 5.89 -23.06
N ARG A 26 0.51 4.58 -23.21
CA ARG A 26 1.67 3.70 -23.20
C ARG A 26 2.49 4.12 -24.43
N GLY A 27 3.71 4.59 -24.21
CA GLY A 27 4.64 4.79 -25.31
C GLY A 27 4.82 3.49 -26.09
N PRO A 28 5.26 3.54 -27.35
CA PRO A 28 5.47 2.35 -28.14
C PRO A 28 6.32 1.35 -27.33
N ALA A 29 5.91 0.07 -27.33
CA ALA A 29 6.64 -0.98 -26.66
C ALA A 29 8.09 -0.94 -27.14
N VAL A 30 8.99 -0.51 -26.27
CA VAL A 30 10.42 -0.61 -26.54
C VAL A 30 10.69 -2.12 -26.55
N PRO A 31 11.24 -2.68 -27.64
CA PRO A 31 11.65 -4.06 -27.62
C PRO A 31 12.60 -4.22 -26.43
N THR A 32 12.27 -5.13 -25.51
CA THR A 32 13.16 -5.51 -24.42
C THR A 32 14.40 -6.14 -25.03
N SER A 33 15.39 -5.31 -25.33
CA SER A 33 16.74 -5.82 -25.55
C SER A 33 17.11 -6.58 -24.28
N PRO A 34 17.74 -7.77 -24.39
CA PRO A 34 18.24 -8.47 -23.23
C PRO A 34 19.12 -7.47 -22.47
N VAL A 35 18.73 -7.17 -21.24
CA VAL A 35 19.56 -6.37 -20.33
C VAL A 35 20.89 -7.10 -20.29
N ALA A 36 21.92 -6.48 -20.84
CA ALA A 36 23.26 -7.01 -20.74
C ALA A 36 23.51 -7.24 -19.25
N GLU A 37 23.85 -8.48 -18.90
CA GLU A 37 24.36 -8.84 -17.59
C GLU A 37 25.60 -7.98 -17.31
N THR A 38 25.39 -6.79 -16.77
CA THR A 38 26.42 -6.17 -15.98
C THR A 38 26.44 -6.95 -14.68
N THR A 39 27.31 -7.97 -14.64
CA THR A 39 27.75 -8.58 -13.40
C THR A 39 28.35 -7.49 -12.54
N SER A 40 27.51 -6.81 -11.75
CA SER A 40 27.97 -5.93 -10.70
C SER A 40 28.57 -6.84 -9.64
N THR A 41 29.89 -6.88 -9.60
CA THR A 41 30.72 -7.51 -8.59
C THR A 41 30.17 -7.17 -7.20
N GLY A 42 29.47 -8.13 -6.53
CA GLY A 42 29.07 -8.01 -5.15
C GLY A 42 27.57 -8.15 -4.81
N ALA A 43 26.65 -8.25 -5.76
CA ALA A 43 25.22 -8.44 -5.46
C ALA A 43 25.00 -9.83 -4.84
N ARG A 44 24.40 -9.86 -3.62
CA ARG A 44 24.00 -11.12 -2.97
C ARG A 44 22.64 -11.55 -3.46
N LEU A 45 22.50 -12.81 -3.82
CA LEU A 45 21.30 -13.38 -4.40
C LEU A 45 20.70 -14.44 -3.48
N ASP A 46 19.38 -14.57 -3.54
CA ASP A 46 18.69 -15.71 -2.94
C ASP A 46 18.83 -16.97 -3.85
N ARG A 47 18.27 -18.10 -3.40
CA ARG A 47 18.34 -19.39 -4.11
C ARG A 47 17.69 -19.36 -5.51
N ASP A 48 16.83 -18.40 -5.78
CA ASP A 48 16.08 -18.26 -7.04
C ASP A 48 16.64 -17.16 -7.94
N GLY A 49 17.77 -16.54 -7.53
CA GLY A 49 18.51 -15.55 -8.32
C GLY A 49 18.05 -14.11 -8.12
N PHE A 50 17.19 -13.81 -7.14
CA PHE A 50 16.79 -12.45 -6.82
C PHE A 50 17.77 -11.79 -5.84
N ARG A 51 17.95 -10.47 -5.98
CA ARG A 51 18.82 -9.71 -5.08
C ARG A 51 18.27 -9.71 -3.66
N LEU A 52 19.17 -9.85 -2.68
CA LEU A 52 18.87 -9.61 -1.28
C LEU A 52 18.99 -8.12 -0.97
N ALA A 53 18.11 -7.62 -0.12
CA ALA A 53 18.24 -6.28 0.43
C ALA A 53 19.34 -6.27 1.50
N VAL A 54 20.49 -5.67 1.15
CA VAL A 54 21.66 -5.59 2.02
C VAL A 54 22.21 -4.16 2.01
N PRO A 55 22.77 -3.68 3.14
CA PRO A 55 23.35 -2.35 3.21
C PRO A 55 24.73 -2.28 2.48
N PRO A 56 25.16 -1.08 2.02
CA PRO A 56 24.35 0.14 1.95
C PRO A 56 23.48 0.19 0.70
N TYR A 57 22.33 0.88 0.79
CA TYR A 57 21.51 1.25 -0.36
C TYR A 57 21.23 2.74 -0.35
N THR A 58 21.50 3.41 -1.46
CA THR A 58 21.24 4.84 -1.62
C THR A 58 20.09 5.05 -2.58
N PHE A 59 18.96 5.53 -2.06
CA PHE A 59 17.79 5.85 -2.87
C PHE A 59 18.04 7.02 -3.79
N GLN A 60 17.51 6.92 -5.01
CA GLN A 60 17.58 7.95 -6.06
C GLN A 60 16.16 8.28 -6.55
N PHE A 61 15.67 9.46 -6.21
CA PHE A 61 14.34 9.89 -6.64
C PHE A 61 14.42 10.78 -7.89
N PRO A 62 13.44 10.64 -8.81
CA PRO A 62 12.21 9.84 -8.71
C PRO A 62 12.33 8.40 -9.22
N ILE A 63 13.52 7.90 -9.60
CA ILE A 63 13.64 6.57 -10.24
C ILE A 63 13.28 5.43 -9.27
N ASP A 64 13.58 5.56 -7.99
CA ASP A 64 13.23 4.54 -6.99
C ASP A 64 11.74 4.55 -6.58
N HIS A 65 10.89 5.35 -7.25
CA HIS A 65 9.45 5.12 -7.26
C HIS A 65 9.04 4.03 -8.26
N ALA A 66 9.86 3.74 -9.27
CA ALA A 66 9.63 2.74 -10.30
C ALA A 66 9.84 1.31 -9.76
N ALA A 67 9.53 0.30 -10.57
CA ALA A 67 9.69 -1.10 -10.18
C ALA A 67 11.15 -1.55 -10.14
N HIS A 68 11.44 -2.44 -9.20
CA HIS A 68 12.74 -3.06 -8.96
C HIS A 68 12.72 -4.57 -9.31
N PRO A 69 12.72 -4.94 -10.60
CA PRO A 69 12.50 -6.32 -11.03
C PRO A 69 13.56 -7.31 -10.55
N GLN A 70 14.72 -6.83 -10.10
CA GLN A 70 15.78 -7.62 -9.50
C GLN A 70 15.45 -8.16 -8.11
N PHE A 71 14.41 -7.62 -7.45
CA PHE A 71 13.91 -8.12 -6.18
C PHE A 71 12.66 -8.96 -6.40
N ARG A 72 12.40 -9.90 -5.47
CA ARG A 72 11.29 -10.84 -5.56
C ARG A 72 9.94 -10.20 -5.33
N THR A 73 9.81 -9.41 -4.28
CA THR A 73 8.57 -8.80 -3.83
C THR A 73 8.72 -7.30 -3.76
N GLU A 74 7.64 -6.61 -4.09
CA GLU A 74 7.57 -5.17 -4.06
C GLU A 74 6.13 -4.73 -3.92
N TRP A 75 5.88 -3.65 -3.18
CA TRP A 75 4.55 -3.09 -3.08
C TRP A 75 4.57 -1.57 -3.01
N TRP A 76 3.58 -0.98 -3.62
CA TRP A 76 3.20 0.43 -3.54
C TRP A 76 1.89 0.49 -2.79
N TYR A 77 1.96 0.89 -1.54
CA TYR A 77 0.86 0.92 -0.60
C TYR A 77 0.48 2.37 -0.31
N TYR A 78 -0.79 2.69 -0.50
CA TYR A 78 -1.33 4.01 -0.22
C TYR A 78 -2.50 3.89 0.73
N THR A 79 -2.49 4.74 1.76
CA THR A 79 -3.63 4.95 2.64
C THR A 79 -3.92 6.42 2.76
N GLY A 80 -5.14 6.77 3.15
CA GLY A 80 -5.46 8.17 3.35
C GLY A 80 -6.84 8.38 3.90
N HIS A 81 -7.04 9.62 4.33
CA HIS A 81 -8.31 10.12 4.81
C HIS A 81 -8.82 11.18 3.85
N LEU A 82 -10.04 11.00 3.37
CA LEU A 82 -10.70 11.87 2.41
C LEU A 82 -11.95 12.48 3.03
N ARG A 83 -12.30 13.67 2.58
CA ARG A 83 -13.52 14.37 2.96
C ARG A 83 -14.24 14.88 1.72
N ALA A 84 -15.56 14.71 1.71
CA ALA A 84 -16.48 15.34 0.76
C ALA A 84 -17.59 16.01 1.59
N GLU A 85 -17.59 17.32 1.68
CA GLU A 85 -18.49 18.08 2.57
C GLU A 85 -18.38 17.53 4.02
N ASP A 86 -19.49 17.01 4.58
CA ASP A 86 -19.54 16.42 5.93
C ASP A 86 -19.22 14.93 5.98
N HIS A 87 -19.01 14.29 4.82
CA HIS A 87 -18.67 12.87 4.73
C HIS A 87 -17.17 12.64 4.84
N ARG A 88 -16.80 11.60 5.60
CA ARG A 88 -15.43 11.18 5.81
C ARG A 88 -15.22 9.75 5.34
N PHE A 89 -14.08 9.54 4.72
CA PHE A 89 -13.68 8.24 4.19
C PHE A 89 -12.22 7.95 4.54
N GLY A 90 -11.94 6.68 4.85
CA GLY A 90 -10.60 6.13 4.76
C GLY A 90 -10.48 5.32 3.48
N TYR A 91 -9.30 5.29 2.87
CA TYR A 91 -9.03 4.39 1.75
C TYR A 91 -7.67 3.73 1.87
N GLU A 92 -7.57 2.54 1.32
CA GLU A 92 -6.33 1.82 1.03
C GLU A 92 -6.32 1.44 -0.45
N LEU A 93 -5.18 1.64 -1.11
CA LEU A 93 -4.88 1.11 -2.44
C LEU A 93 -3.48 0.54 -2.44
N THR A 94 -3.37 -0.77 -2.65
CA THR A 94 -2.06 -1.42 -2.75
C THR A 94 -1.92 -2.16 -4.07
N PHE A 95 -0.78 -1.98 -4.70
CA PHE A 95 -0.30 -2.85 -5.76
C PHE A 95 0.86 -3.67 -5.21
N PHE A 96 0.72 -5.00 -5.26
CA PHE A 96 1.78 -5.95 -4.94
C PHE A 96 2.35 -6.53 -6.23
N ARG A 97 3.66 -6.60 -6.33
CA ARG A 97 4.38 -7.30 -7.37
C ARG A 97 5.13 -8.48 -6.78
N VAL A 98 4.91 -9.66 -7.34
CA VAL A 98 5.66 -10.86 -7.01
C VAL A 98 6.36 -11.36 -8.27
N ALA A 99 7.68 -11.35 -8.29
CA ALA A 99 8.46 -11.89 -9.38
C ALA A 99 8.49 -13.43 -9.31
N LEU A 100 8.32 -14.06 -10.47
CA LEU A 100 8.37 -15.51 -10.60
C LEU A 100 9.80 -15.96 -10.98
N PRO A 101 10.29 -17.09 -10.43
CA PRO A 101 11.59 -17.61 -10.79
C PRO A 101 11.71 -17.84 -12.29
N VAL A 102 12.86 -17.46 -12.85
CA VAL A 102 13.14 -17.69 -14.28
C VAL A 102 13.40 -19.17 -14.51
N ARG A 103 12.41 -19.88 -15.08
CA ARG A 103 12.60 -21.26 -15.55
C ARG A 103 13.35 -21.24 -16.87
N THR A 104 14.52 -21.88 -16.94
CA THR A 104 15.25 -22.14 -18.17
C THR A 104 14.61 -23.35 -18.87
N GLY A 105 14.33 -23.28 -20.17
CA GLY A 105 13.77 -24.38 -20.93
C GLY A 105 12.90 -23.97 -22.12
N VAL A 106 12.17 -24.93 -22.70
CA VAL A 106 11.27 -24.73 -23.84
C VAL A 106 10.22 -23.65 -23.52
N GLY A 107 10.07 -22.66 -24.39
CA GLY A 107 9.12 -21.53 -24.20
C GLY A 107 9.72 -20.27 -23.61
N ALA A 108 11.04 -20.15 -23.46
CA ALA A 108 11.71 -18.98 -22.90
C ALA A 108 11.39 -17.65 -23.63
N GLY A 109 10.93 -17.67 -24.88
CA GLY A 109 10.57 -16.49 -25.68
C GLY A 109 9.06 -16.27 -25.85
N SER A 110 8.19 -17.00 -25.15
CA SER A 110 6.74 -16.86 -25.31
C SER A 110 6.23 -15.57 -24.66
N ALA A 111 5.44 -14.78 -25.41
CA ALA A 111 4.73 -13.59 -24.89
C ALA A 111 3.70 -13.93 -23.80
N TRP A 112 3.34 -15.20 -23.65
CA TRP A 112 2.48 -15.73 -22.60
C TRP A 112 3.23 -16.06 -21.30
N ARG A 113 4.56 -15.96 -21.29
CA ARG A 113 5.36 -16.25 -20.12
C ARG A 113 5.31 -15.09 -19.14
N ALA A 114 4.56 -15.27 -18.07
CA ALA A 114 4.55 -14.33 -16.97
C ALA A 114 5.89 -14.36 -16.22
N GLN A 115 6.50 -13.20 -16.04
CA GLN A 115 7.69 -13.02 -15.21
C GLN A 115 7.31 -12.51 -13.80
N GLN A 116 6.09 -11.99 -13.65
CA GLN A 116 5.58 -11.46 -12.39
C GLN A 116 4.05 -11.56 -12.35
N VAL A 117 3.52 -11.53 -11.13
CA VAL A 117 2.10 -11.41 -10.84
C VAL A 117 1.90 -10.07 -10.13
N ILE A 118 0.86 -9.36 -10.54
CA ILE A 118 0.41 -8.12 -9.90
C ILE A 118 -0.92 -8.40 -9.21
N PHE A 119 -1.01 -8.01 -7.95
CA PHE A 119 -2.24 -7.97 -7.20
C PHE A 119 -2.59 -6.52 -6.90
N ARG A 120 -3.88 -6.20 -6.87
CA ARG A 120 -4.37 -4.90 -6.44
C ARG A 120 -5.44 -5.11 -5.37
N HIS A 121 -5.24 -4.50 -4.21
CA HIS A 121 -6.25 -4.34 -3.17
C HIS A 121 -6.79 -2.92 -3.20
N LEU A 122 -8.08 -2.76 -3.00
CA LEU A 122 -8.75 -1.46 -2.84
C LEU A 122 -9.76 -1.58 -1.71
N ALA A 123 -9.53 -0.88 -0.63
CA ALA A 123 -10.48 -0.78 0.46
C ALA A 123 -11.00 0.64 0.62
N LEU A 124 -12.26 0.76 1.03
CA LEU A 124 -12.91 2.02 1.34
C LEU A 124 -13.68 1.90 2.65
N THR A 125 -13.28 2.70 3.62
CA THR A 125 -13.98 2.89 4.89
C THR A 125 -14.85 4.14 4.79
N ASP A 126 -16.14 3.99 4.61
CA ASP A 126 -17.11 5.07 4.76
C ASP A 126 -17.37 5.28 6.25
N GLU A 127 -16.61 6.21 6.86
CA GLU A 127 -16.66 6.47 8.31
C GLU A 127 -18.02 7.04 8.72
N THR A 128 -18.60 7.90 7.88
CA THR A 128 -19.90 8.54 8.14
C THR A 128 -21.05 7.57 7.93
N GLY A 129 -21.04 6.82 6.82
CA GLY A 129 -22.03 5.79 6.50
C GLY A 129 -21.80 4.47 7.23
N ARG A 130 -20.71 4.36 8.02
CA ARG A 130 -20.34 3.17 8.80
C ARG A 130 -20.30 1.88 7.97
N LYS A 131 -19.68 1.95 6.81
CA LYS A 131 -19.57 0.81 5.88
C LYS A 131 -18.15 0.63 5.40
N PHE A 132 -17.63 -0.58 5.52
CA PHE A 132 -16.37 -1.02 4.93
C PHE A 132 -16.63 -1.75 3.62
N ARG A 133 -15.79 -1.52 2.62
CA ARG A 133 -15.80 -2.18 1.31
C ARG A 133 -14.39 -2.60 0.95
N PHE A 134 -14.28 -3.76 0.34
CA PHE A 134 -13.03 -4.28 -0.19
C PHE A 134 -13.24 -4.92 -1.55
N ASP A 135 -12.31 -4.70 -2.46
CA ASP A 135 -12.25 -5.32 -3.78
C ASP A 135 -10.80 -5.64 -4.12
N GLU A 136 -10.59 -6.72 -4.83
CA GLU A 136 -9.27 -7.17 -5.25
C GLU A 136 -9.25 -7.61 -6.71
N LYS A 137 -8.08 -7.48 -7.32
CA LYS A 137 -7.80 -8.00 -8.65
C LYS A 137 -6.41 -8.65 -8.65
N ALA A 138 -6.23 -9.66 -9.49
CA ALA A 138 -4.92 -10.27 -9.72
C ALA A 138 -4.75 -10.60 -11.19
N SER A 139 -3.54 -10.41 -11.72
CA SER A 139 -3.19 -10.82 -13.08
C SER A 139 -1.71 -11.11 -13.21
N ARG A 140 -1.39 -12.06 -14.06
CA ARG A 140 -0.01 -12.26 -14.52
C ARG A 140 0.35 -11.15 -15.49
N GLN A 141 1.61 -10.76 -15.49
CA GLN A 141 2.16 -9.91 -16.54
C GLN A 141 2.12 -10.67 -17.88
N ALA A 142 1.08 -10.47 -18.64
CA ALA A 142 0.93 -10.98 -19.99
C ALA A 142 0.08 -10.01 -20.80
N LEU A 143 0.38 -9.81 -22.09
CA LEU A 143 -0.41 -9.00 -23.02
C LEU A 143 -0.71 -7.58 -22.50
N ASP A 144 0.19 -7.00 -21.72
CA ASP A 144 0.03 -5.67 -21.08
C ASP A 144 -1.19 -5.51 -20.15
N LEU A 145 -1.81 -6.61 -19.74
CA LEU A 145 -2.95 -6.57 -18.82
C LEU A 145 -2.56 -6.12 -17.41
N ALA A 146 -1.33 -6.44 -17.00
CA ALA A 146 -0.78 -5.99 -15.72
C ALA A 146 0.74 -5.84 -15.81
N GLY A 147 1.33 -5.01 -14.98
CA GLY A 147 2.77 -4.85 -14.92
C GLY A 147 3.22 -3.71 -14.02
N ALA A 148 4.54 -3.57 -13.93
CA ALA A 148 5.20 -2.45 -13.28
C ALA A 148 6.43 -2.06 -14.12
N ASP A 149 6.55 -0.76 -14.43
CA ASP A 149 7.60 -0.22 -15.28
C ASP A 149 8.84 0.11 -14.42
N SER A 150 10.01 -0.34 -14.84
CA SER A 150 11.28 -0.11 -14.11
C SER A 150 12.02 1.16 -14.55
N THR A 151 11.53 1.86 -15.57
CA THR A 151 12.14 3.09 -16.09
C THR A 151 11.43 4.36 -15.65
N ARG A 152 10.19 4.21 -15.21
CA ARG A 152 9.34 5.27 -14.66
C ARG A 152 8.36 4.68 -13.65
N TYR A 153 7.92 5.48 -12.72
CA TYR A 153 6.89 5.02 -11.80
C TYR A 153 5.54 4.86 -12.53
N LEU A 154 5.18 3.61 -12.77
CA LEU A 154 3.87 3.19 -13.23
C LEU A 154 3.69 1.70 -12.89
N VAL A 155 2.70 1.38 -12.09
CA VAL A 155 2.21 0.02 -11.83
C VAL A 155 0.74 -0.03 -12.21
N TRP A 156 0.30 -1.11 -12.89
CA TRP A 156 -1.07 -1.20 -13.40
C TRP A 156 -1.61 -2.63 -13.37
N LEU A 157 -2.93 -2.72 -13.32
CA LEU A 157 -3.72 -3.94 -13.52
C LEU A 157 -5.05 -3.57 -14.19
N GLY A 158 -5.18 -3.89 -15.49
CA GLY A 158 -6.26 -3.38 -16.33
C GLY A 158 -6.23 -1.85 -16.42
N ASP A 159 -7.33 -1.22 -16.04
CA ASP A 159 -7.47 0.24 -16.00
C ASP A 159 -7.05 0.85 -14.65
N ASP A 160 -6.84 0.02 -13.63
CA ASP A 160 -6.35 0.47 -12.32
C ASP A 160 -4.84 0.71 -12.37
N TYR A 161 -4.38 1.84 -11.83
CA TYR A 161 -2.94 2.15 -11.81
C TYR A 161 -2.54 3.12 -10.70
N ALA A 162 -1.25 3.10 -10.37
CA ALA A 162 -0.56 4.12 -9.62
C ALA A 162 0.70 4.55 -10.39
N GLY A 163 0.99 5.85 -10.43
CA GLY A 163 2.14 6.36 -11.15
C GLY A 163 2.34 7.86 -10.96
N LEU A 164 3.44 8.41 -11.52
CA LEU A 164 3.68 9.85 -11.55
C LEU A 164 3.02 10.50 -12.77
N GLU A 165 2.46 11.69 -12.55
CA GLU A 165 2.05 12.57 -13.62
C GLU A 165 3.29 13.15 -14.36
N PRO A 166 3.10 13.87 -15.50
CA PRO A 166 4.21 14.42 -16.29
C PRO A 166 5.13 15.38 -15.52
N ASP A 167 4.66 16.00 -14.43
CA ASP A 167 5.46 16.84 -13.55
C ASP A 167 6.51 16.05 -12.74
N ARG A 168 6.42 14.71 -12.74
CA ARG A 168 7.30 13.77 -12.05
C ARG A 168 7.33 13.94 -10.52
N ILE A 169 6.29 14.56 -9.97
CA ILE A 169 6.12 14.85 -8.54
C ILE A 169 4.75 14.36 -8.05
N THR A 170 3.70 14.66 -8.81
CA THR A 170 2.33 14.33 -8.45
C THR A 170 2.05 12.85 -8.71
N HIS A 171 1.69 12.12 -7.67
CA HIS A 171 1.22 10.74 -7.78
C HIS A 171 -0.24 10.76 -8.25
N ARG A 172 -0.59 9.89 -9.16
CA ARG A 172 -1.97 9.64 -9.55
C ARG A 172 -2.36 8.23 -9.26
N LEU A 173 -3.50 8.06 -8.60
CA LEU A 173 -4.11 6.80 -8.27
C LEU A 173 -5.45 6.69 -8.98
N VAL A 174 -5.67 5.63 -9.73
CA VAL A 174 -6.95 5.29 -10.34
C VAL A 174 -7.24 3.82 -10.06
N ALA A 175 -8.35 3.56 -9.39
CA ALA A 175 -8.79 2.19 -9.15
C ALA A 175 -10.32 2.14 -9.01
N ALA A 176 -10.92 1.07 -9.53
CA ALA A 176 -12.36 0.89 -9.50
C ALA A 176 -12.75 -0.54 -9.13
N ALA A 177 -13.73 -0.62 -8.24
CA ALA A 177 -14.54 -1.78 -7.91
C ALA A 177 -15.92 -1.65 -8.58
N PRO A 178 -16.80 -2.67 -8.51
CA PRO A 178 -18.12 -2.61 -9.13
C PRO A 178 -19.02 -1.46 -8.65
N ASP A 179 -18.91 -1.06 -7.38
CA ASP A 179 -19.79 -0.07 -6.75
C ASP A 179 -19.05 1.11 -6.09
N TYR A 180 -17.73 1.19 -6.22
CA TYR A 180 -16.93 2.34 -5.76
C TYR A 180 -15.62 2.45 -6.54
N GLY A 181 -14.97 3.62 -6.47
CA GLY A 181 -13.69 3.84 -7.13
C GLY A 181 -13.09 5.17 -6.75
N ILE A 182 -11.80 5.31 -7.03
CA ILE A 182 -11.02 6.52 -6.75
C ILE A 182 -10.28 6.99 -8.00
N ASP A 183 -10.18 8.31 -8.15
CA ASP A 183 -9.28 9.00 -9.09
C ASP A 183 -8.67 10.18 -8.34
N LEU A 184 -7.47 9.96 -7.78
CA LEU A 184 -6.83 10.85 -6.83
C LEU A 184 -5.50 11.37 -7.36
N ARG A 185 -5.18 12.63 -7.02
CA ARG A 185 -3.87 13.25 -7.19
C ARG A 185 -3.30 13.59 -5.84
N LEU A 186 -2.08 13.12 -5.60
CA LEU A 186 -1.39 13.24 -4.34
C LEU A 186 -0.05 13.92 -4.57
N LYS A 187 0.21 15.02 -3.86
CA LYS A 187 1.46 15.78 -4.02
C LYS A 187 2.27 15.75 -2.73
N PRO A 188 3.49 15.19 -2.73
CA PRO A 188 4.34 15.17 -1.53
C PRO A 188 4.65 16.59 -1.02
N GLU A 189 4.45 16.81 0.29
CA GLU A 189 4.87 18.05 0.97
C GLU A 189 6.30 17.97 1.49
N ARG A 190 6.85 16.75 1.61
CA ARG A 190 8.15 16.48 2.22
C ARG A 190 8.94 15.49 1.38
N PRO A 191 10.28 15.48 1.51
CA PRO A 191 11.11 14.44 0.95
C PRO A 191 10.73 13.05 1.46
N PRO A 192 11.05 11.98 0.71
CA PRO A 192 10.87 10.61 1.18
C PRO A 192 11.61 10.34 2.49
N VAL A 193 10.95 9.64 3.40
CA VAL A 193 11.50 9.21 4.69
C VAL A 193 12.02 7.79 4.54
N ILE A 194 13.33 7.61 4.65
CA ILE A 194 13.98 6.30 4.52
C ILE A 194 13.93 5.58 5.86
N HIS A 195 13.43 4.35 5.87
CA HIS A 195 13.31 3.53 7.07
C HIS A 195 14.51 2.60 7.26
N GLY A 196 14.77 2.26 8.52
CA GLY A 196 15.86 1.38 8.91
C GLY A 196 17.20 2.08 8.99
N ARG A 197 18.28 1.37 8.62
CA ARG A 197 19.65 1.87 8.68
C ARG A 197 20.34 1.63 7.34
N ASP A 198 21.12 2.59 6.87
CA ASP A 198 21.88 2.51 5.61
C ASP A 198 21.01 2.07 4.41
N GLY A 199 19.75 2.56 4.35
CA GLY A 199 18.78 2.25 3.29
C GLY A 199 18.16 0.86 3.37
N VAL A 200 18.27 0.18 4.52
CA VAL A 200 17.77 -1.18 4.74
C VAL A 200 16.92 -1.26 6.01
N SER A 201 15.71 -1.76 5.87
CA SER A 201 14.77 -2.08 6.95
C SER A 201 14.83 -3.58 7.23
N GLN A 202 15.48 -3.97 8.33
CA GLN A 202 15.58 -5.36 8.75
C GLN A 202 14.25 -5.87 9.27
N LYS A 203 13.81 -7.06 8.85
CA LYS A 203 12.52 -7.65 9.24
C LYS A 203 12.67 -8.83 10.19
N SER A 204 13.79 -9.55 10.12
CA SER A 204 14.16 -10.63 11.05
C SER A 204 15.67 -10.84 11.05
N ALA A 205 16.17 -11.65 11.96
CA ALA A 205 17.59 -11.99 12.02
C ALA A 205 18.06 -12.67 10.71
N GLY A 206 19.30 -12.39 10.33
CA GLY A 206 19.94 -12.94 9.13
C GLY A 206 20.02 -11.94 7.98
N GLU A 207 21.07 -12.09 7.20
CA GLU A 207 21.33 -11.23 6.07
C GLU A 207 20.27 -11.39 4.98
N GLY A 208 19.82 -10.27 4.41
CA GLY A 208 18.81 -10.26 3.35
C GLY A 208 17.37 -10.49 3.85
N ASN A 209 17.14 -10.79 5.14
CA ASN A 209 15.81 -10.78 5.73
C ASN A 209 15.36 -9.34 5.99
N ALA A 210 15.34 -8.56 4.95
CA ALA A 210 15.18 -7.12 4.96
C ALA A 210 14.55 -6.63 3.65
N SER A 211 14.18 -5.38 3.63
CA SER A 211 13.73 -4.66 2.45
C SER A 211 14.39 -3.28 2.36
N HIS A 212 14.34 -2.69 1.18
CA HIS A 212 14.53 -1.28 0.97
C HIS A 212 13.16 -0.64 1.11
N TYR A 213 13.01 0.30 2.04
CA TYR A 213 11.72 0.83 2.47
C TYR A 213 11.78 2.34 2.70
N TYR A 214 10.86 3.05 2.08
CA TYR A 214 10.65 4.47 2.33
C TYR A 214 9.16 4.80 2.34
N SER A 215 8.82 5.92 3.00
CA SER A 215 7.48 6.49 3.01
C SER A 215 7.46 7.92 2.48
N LEU A 216 6.33 8.29 1.86
CA LEU A 216 5.89 9.67 1.71
C LEU A 216 4.80 9.91 2.74
N THR A 217 5.16 10.57 3.83
CA THR A 217 4.32 10.60 5.04
C THR A 217 3.20 11.63 4.98
N ARG A 218 3.29 12.63 4.08
CA ARG A 218 2.27 13.67 3.89
C ARG A 218 2.08 13.97 2.42
N LEU A 219 0.91 13.58 1.93
CA LEU A 219 0.49 13.72 0.55
C LEU A 219 -0.88 14.42 0.52
N PRO A 220 -0.96 15.76 0.55
CA PRO A 220 -2.19 16.46 0.21
C PRO A 220 -2.83 15.85 -1.03
N THR A 221 -4.08 15.53 -0.91
CA THR A 221 -4.82 14.70 -1.86
C THR A 221 -6.06 15.44 -2.33
N LEU A 222 -6.26 15.49 -3.64
CA LEU A 222 -7.45 15.99 -4.28
C LEU A 222 -7.93 14.99 -5.32
N GLY A 223 -9.24 14.90 -5.56
CA GLY A 223 -9.73 14.04 -6.61
C GLY A 223 -11.20 13.73 -6.55
N ARG A 224 -11.55 12.53 -6.96
CA ARG A 224 -12.93 12.05 -7.01
C ARG A 224 -13.03 10.67 -6.37
N LEU A 225 -14.10 10.49 -5.62
CA LEU A 225 -14.56 9.22 -5.09
C LEU A 225 -15.90 8.90 -5.76
N THR A 226 -15.99 7.76 -6.44
CA THR A 226 -17.26 7.23 -6.95
C THR A 226 -17.85 6.29 -5.91
N LEU A 227 -19.14 6.42 -5.62
CA LEU A 227 -19.88 5.58 -4.68
C LEU A 227 -21.27 5.27 -5.26
N GLY A 228 -21.43 4.05 -5.76
CA GLY A 228 -22.61 3.68 -6.53
C GLY A 228 -22.72 4.51 -7.82
N LYS A 229 -23.74 5.36 -7.91
CA LYS A 229 -23.96 6.29 -9.04
C LYS A 229 -23.43 7.69 -8.81
N ASP A 230 -23.02 7.99 -7.59
CA ASP A 230 -22.58 9.31 -7.19
C ASP A 230 -21.06 9.47 -7.37
N THR A 231 -20.65 10.66 -7.77
CA THR A 231 -19.24 11.04 -7.85
C THR A 231 -19.02 12.28 -6.98
N LEU A 232 -18.23 12.11 -5.94
CA LEU A 232 -17.93 13.13 -4.96
C LEU A 232 -16.58 13.75 -5.25
N ALA A 233 -16.48 15.06 -5.25
CA ALA A 233 -15.18 15.74 -5.17
C ALA A 233 -14.64 15.56 -3.74
N VAL A 234 -13.41 15.11 -3.63
CA VAL A 234 -12.78 14.83 -2.33
C VAL A 234 -11.46 15.56 -2.20
N GLU A 235 -11.16 15.93 -0.96
CA GLU A 235 -9.87 16.42 -0.52
C GLU A 235 -9.42 15.67 0.72
N GLY A 236 -8.11 15.63 0.99
CA GLY A 236 -7.62 14.94 2.17
C GLY A 236 -6.11 14.90 2.28
N LEU A 237 -5.65 13.95 3.08
CA LEU A 237 -4.24 13.72 3.32
C LEU A 237 -3.97 12.22 3.26
N SER A 238 -2.96 11.84 2.48
CA SER A 238 -2.58 10.44 2.28
C SER A 238 -1.17 10.17 2.77
N TRP A 239 -0.87 8.88 2.85
CA TRP A 239 0.41 8.27 3.14
C TRP A 239 0.75 7.31 2.00
N MET A 240 2.03 7.13 1.70
CA MET A 240 2.49 6.13 0.75
C MET A 240 3.72 5.41 1.31
N ASP A 241 3.69 4.09 1.25
CA ASP A 241 4.85 3.23 1.46
C ASP A 241 5.25 2.56 0.16
N HIS A 242 6.56 2.54 -0.08
CA HIS A 242 7.16 1.72 -1.12
C HIS A 242 8.22 0.84 -0.50
N GLU A 243 8.07 -0.45 -0.71
CA GLU A 243 8.98 -1.43 -0.15
C GLU A 243 9.31 -2.50 -1.18
N PHE A 244 10.59 -2.82 -1.35
CA PHE A 244 11.04 -3.87 -2.23
C PHE A 244 12.18 -4.67 -1.61
N GLY A 245 12.15 -5.99 -1.84
CA GLY A 245 13.12 -6.91 -1.26
C GLY A 245 12.91 -8.33 -1.73
N SER A 246 13.72 -9.24 -1.23
CA SER A 246 13.57 -10.69 -1.45
C SER A 246 13.46 -11.45 -0.13
N ALA A 247 13.32 -10.72 0.97
CA ALA A 247 13.06 -11.31 2.27
C ALA A 247 11.76 -12.08 2.26
N ARG A 248 11.75 -13.15 3.03
CA ARG A 248 10.56 -13.95 3.32
C ARG A 248 10.31 -13.89 4.81
N LEU A 249 9.06 -13.80 5.19
CA LEU A 249 8.73 -13.91 6.60
C LEU A 249 9.15 -15.30 7.09
N SER A 250 9.99 -15.33 8.11
CA SER A 250 10.49 -16.58 8.70
C SER A 250 9.34 -17.42 9.27
N SER A 251 9.50 -18.75 9.27
CA SER A 251 8.55 -19.66 9.92
C SER A 251 8.41 -19.43 11.43
N THR A 252 9.28 -18.64 12.03
CA THR A 252 9.21 -18.21 13.44
C THR A 252 8.31 -17.00 13.66
N HIS A 253 7.76 -16.40 12.60
CA HIS A 253 6.87 -15.25 12.68
C HIS A 253 5.44 -15.62 12.31
N THR A 254 4.48 -14.95 12.95
CA THR A 254 3.05 -15.08 12.63
C THR A 254 2.58 -13.99 11.69
N GLY A 255 3.18 -12.78 11.76
CA GLY A 255 2.80 -11.60 10.99
C GLY A 255 3.36 -10.33 11.61
N TRP A 256 2.77 -9.21 11.26
CA TRP A 256 3.14 -7.90 11.80
C TRP A 256 1.91 -7.06 12.12
N ASP A 257 2.12 -6.07 12.98
CA ASP A 257 1.23 -4.94 13.19
C ASP A 257 1.96 -3.70 12.70
N TRP A 258 1.37 -2.97 11.77
CA TRP A 258 1.93 -1.75 11.22
C TRP A 258 1.01 -0.56 11.52
N PHE A 259 1.61 0.61 11.71
CA PHE A 259 0.93 1.85 12.07
C PHE A 259 1.53 3.01 11.30
N SER A 260 0.70 3.84 10.67
CA SER A 260 1.02 5.18 10.24
C SER A 260 0.19 6.19 11.01
N VAL A 261 0.81 7.29 11.40
CA VAL A 261 0.15 8.37 12.14
C VAL A 261 0.60 9.72 11.60
N GLN A 262 -0.35 10.60 11.35
CA GLN A 262 -0.14 11.98 10.95
C GLN A 262 -0.75 12.88 12.02
N LEU A 263 0.09 13.63 12.75
CA LEU A 263 -0.35 14.48 13.86
C LEU A 263 -0.63 15.93 13.44
N SER A 264 -1.49 16.59 14.20
CA SER A 264 -1.88 17.99 13.98
C SER A 264 -0.76 18.99 14.24
N ASP A 265 0.27 18.61 15.00
CA ASP A 265 1.46 19.42 15.25
C ASP A 265 2.52 19.29 14.14
N GLY A 266 2.19 18.52 13.08
CA GLY A 266 3.04 18.33 11.92
C GLY A 266 4.00 17.16 12.03
N ARG A 267 4.03 16.39 13.11
CA ARG A 267 4.80 15.15 13.22
C ARG A 267 4.10 14.01 12.54
N ASP A 268 4.92 13.04 12.11
CA ASP A 268 4.44 11.76 11.62
C ASP A 268 5.17 10.63 12.33
N LEU A 269 4.50 9.48 12.45
CA LEU A 269 5.04 8.30 13.10
C LEU A 269 4.70 7.07 12.28
N MET A 270 5.70 6.26 11.95
CA MET A 270 5.53 4.91 11.46
C MET A 270 6.07 3.94 12.49
N LEU A 271 5.32 2.88 12.78
CA LEU A 271 5.76 1.76 13.63
C LEU A 271 5.42 0.44 12.96
N TYR A 272 6.28 -0.56 13.12
CA TYR A 272 5.90 -1.95 12.88
C TYR A 272 6.43 -2.87 13.96
N ARG A 273 5.63 -3.90 14.28
CA ARG A 273 5.90 -4.92 15.29
C ARG A 273 5.86 -6.28 14.61
N MET A 274 7.00 -6.91 14.45
CA MET A 274 7.12 -8.27 13.91
C MET A 274 6.81 -9.27 15.03
N ARG A 275 5.72 -10.04 14.89
CA ARG A 275 5.26 -10.96 15.93
C ARG A 275 5.79 -12.37 15.68
N MET A 276 6.37 -12.96 16.72
CA MET A 276 6.88 -14.32 16.68
C MET A 276 5.81 -15.34 17.12
N VAL A 277 5.96 -16.59 16.69
CA VAL A 277 5.04 -17.69 17.03
C VAL A 277 4.99 -17.99 18.54
N ASP A 278 6.01 -17.62 19.30
CA ASP A 278 6.06 -17.74 20.76
C ASP A 278 5.44 -16.56 21.52
N GLY A 279 4.82 -15.62 20.78
CA GLY A 279 4.15 -14.43 21.32
C GLY A 279 5.07 -13.26 21.63
N ARG A 280 6.39 -13.39 21.47
CA ARG A 280 7.34 -12.28 21.61
C ARG A 280 7.35 -11.39 20.38
N LEU A 281 7.88 -10.19 20.53
CA LEU A 281 8.25 -9.33 19.41
C LEU A 281 9.67 -9.64 18.97
N ASP A 282 9.89 -9.68 17.66
CA ASP A 282 11.24 -9.71 17.09
C ASP A 282 11.94 -8.37 17.37
N THR A 283 13.22 -8.43 17.70
CA THR A 283 14.07 -7.26 17.96
C THR A 283 14.25 -6.37 16.71
N CYS A 284 13.91 -6.87 15.53
CA CYS A 284 13.85 -6.11 14.29
C CYS A 284 12.59 -5.24 14.15
N SER A 285 11.61 -5.38 15.07
CA SER A 285 10.50 -4.42 15.18
C SER A 285 11.06 -3.02 15.37
N SER A 286 10.54 -2.05 14.63
CA SER A 286 11.09 -0.70 14.65
C SER A 286 10.07 0.34 14.24
N GLY A 287 10.48 1.60 14.29
CA GLY A 287 9.68 2.71 13.83
C GLY A 287 10.52 3.87 13.33
N THR A 288 9.84 4.90 12.94
CA THR A 288 10.44 6.18 12.53
C THR A 288 9.53 7.31 12.97
N ILE A 289 10.06 8.25 13.75
CA ILE A 289 9.41 9.52 14.02
C ILE A 289 9.92 10.58 13.05
N VAL A 290 9.02 11.41 12.52
CA VAL A 290 9.33 12.47 11.57
C VAL A 290 8.90 13.79 12.16
N GLU A 291 9.84 14.71 12.27
CA GLU A 291 9.61 16.05 12.78
C GLU A 291 8.90 16.96 11.75
N PRO A 292 8.28 18.08 12.18
CA PRO A 292 7.60 19.00 11.27
C PRO A 292 8.49 19.55 10.14
N ASP A 293 9.79 19.62 10.35
CA ASP A 293 10.78 20.06 9.35
C ASP A 293 11.25 18.94 8.40
N GLY A 294 10.71 17.72 8.55
CA GLY A 294 11.03 16.57 7.71
C GLY A 294 12.23 15.75 8.19
N ARG A 295 12.95 16.17 9.24
CA ARG A 295 13.98 15.31 9.85
C ARG A 295 13.32 14.07 10.45
N SER A 296 13.95 12.92 10.23
CA SER A 296 13.46 11.64 10.75
C SER A 296 14.48 10.99 11.68
N ARG A 297 13.97 10.22 12.63
CA ARG A 297 14.76 9.42 13.56
C ARG A 297 14.19 7.99 13.62
N HIS A 298 15.08 7.02 13.46
CA HIS A 298 14.76 5.61 13.65
C HIS A 298 14.48 5.32 15.13
N LEU A 299 13.47 4.47 15.39
CA LEU A 299 13.09 3.97 16.70
C LEU A 299 13.39 2.47 16.78
N ALA A 300 14.20 2.06 17.72
CA ALA A 300 14.37 0.64 18.04
C ALA A 300 13.15 0.11 18.83
N VAL A 301 12.98 -1.20 18.88
CA VAL A 301 11.82 -1.86 19.51
C VAL A 301 11.60 -1.46 20.98
N ASN A 302 12.63 -1.09 21.71
CA ASN A 302 12.57 -0.67 23.11
C ASN A 302 12.35 0.84 23.30
N GLU A 303 12.24 1.63 22.23
CA GLU A 303 12.01 3.07 22.28
C GLU A 303 10.53 3.44 22.11
N PHE A 304 9.67 2.48 21.80
CA PHE A 304 8.22 2.68 21.70
C PHE A 304 7.46 1.49 22.27
N ASP A 305 6.20 1.72 22.60
CA ASP A 305 5.23 0.67 22.90
C ASP A 305 3.93 0.93 22.14
N SER A 306 3.23 -0.17 21.80
CA SER A 306 1.87 -0.11 21.28
C SER A 306 1.11 -1.36 21.73
N HIS A 307 -0.06 -1.18 22.34
CA HIS A 307 -0.92 -2.28 22.74
C HIS A 307 -2.39 -1.93 22.56
N ALA A 308 -3.19 -2.92 22.18
CA ALA A 308 -4.63 -2.79 22.10
C ALA A 308 -5.26 -3.07 23.47
N VAL A 309 -6.33 -2.35 23.78
CA VAL A 309 -7.03 -2.49 25.09
C VAL A 309 -8.09 -3.57 25.09
N ALA A 310 -8.48 -4.07 23.92
CA ALA A 310 -9.49 -5.10 23.74
C ALA A 310 -9.13 -6.02 22.57
N GLN A 311 -10.02 -6.93 22.25
CA GLN A 311 -9.93 -7.84 21.11
C GLN A 311 -11.25 -7.78 20.33
N TRP A 312 -11.14 -7.73 19.01
CA TRP A 312 -12.26 -7.89 18.10
C TRP A 312 -12.17 -9.27 17.43
N VAL A 313 -13.29 -9.98 17.38
CA VAL A 313 -13.40 -11.27 16.72
C VAL A 313 -14.15 -11.12 15.42
N SER A 314 -13.49 -11.43 14.31
CA SER A 314 -14.12 -11.36 13.00
C SER A 314 -15.29 -12.35 12.89
N PRO A 315 -16.48 -11.87 12.50
CA PRO A 315 -17.61 -12.76 12.23
C PRO A 315 -17.44 -13.57 10.93
N ARG A 316 -16.51 -13.16 10.05
CA ARG A 316 -16.25 -13.81 8.75
C ARG A 316 -15.23 -14.93 8.85
N THR A 317 -14.14 -14.68 9.56
CA THR A 317 -12.98 -15.58 9.61
C THR A 317 -12.77 -16.24 10.96
N GLY A 318 -13.37 -15.71 12.03
CA GLY A 318 -13.09 -16.08 13.41
C GLY A 318 -11.75 -15.55 13.91
N GLY A 319 -11.03 -14.78 13.11
CA GLY A 319 -9.76 -14.14 13.48
C GLY A 319 -9.91 -13.24 14.70
N ARG A 320 -8.92 -13.33 15.61
CA ARG A 320 -8.91 -12.55 16.85
C ARG A 320 -7.90 -11.42 16.72
N TYR A 321 -8.37 -10.27 16.28
CA TYR A 321 -7.54 -9.08 16.10
C TYR A 321 -7.44 -8.23 17.38
N PRO A 322 -6.31 -7.56 17.62
CA PRO A 322 -6.27 -6.44 18.54
C PRO A 322 -7.38 -5.44 18.21
N GLY A 323 -8.09 -4.92 19.20
CA GLY A 323 -9.28 -4.10 18.97
C GLY A 323 -9.54 -3.09 20.09
N GLY A 324 -10.69 -2.43 20.02
CA GLY A 324 -11.06 -1.33 20.88
C GLY A 324 -10.33 -0.06 20.47
N TRP A 325 -9.16 0.19 21.03
CA TRP A 325 -8.20 1.22 20.60
C TRP A 325 -6.78 0.77 20.96
N TRP A 326 -5.80 1.40 20.32
CA TRP A 326 -4.39 1.19 20.67
C TRP A 326 -3.89 2.36 21.50
N GLU A 327 -3.14 2.06 22.55
CA GLU A 327 -2.30 3.02 23.24
C GLU A 327 -0.89 2.90 22.68
N VAL A 328 -0.37 4.01 22.16
CA VAL A 328 0.95 4.09 21.54
C VAL A 328 1.76 5.12 22.29
N SER A 329 2.99 4.77 22.64
CA SER A 329 3.89 5.69 23.33
C SER A 329 5.29 5.67 22.75
N VAL A 330 5.93 6.85 22.70
CA VAL A 330 7.36 7.04 22.43
C VAL A 330 7.90 7.90 23.57
N PRO A 331 8.36 7.27 24.69
CA PRO A 331 8.71 7.98 25.90
C PRO A 331 9.84 9.00 25.70
N GLY A 332 10.85 8.68 24.87
CA GLY A 332 11.95 9.59 24.56
C GLY A 332 11.52 10.91 23.90
N ASP A 333 10.37 10.89 23.22
CA ASP A 333 9.76 12.07 22.57
C ASP A 333 8.59 12.62 23.38
N SER A 334 8.34 12.12 24.60
CA SER A 334 7.18 12.51 25.42
C SER A 334 5.85 12.42 24.68
N LEU A 335 5.71 11.41 23.81
CA LEU A 335 4.55 11.18 22.97
C LEU A 335 3.69 10.05 23.53
N GLN A 336 2.40 10.32 23.72
CA GLN A 336 1.38 9.37 24.16
C GLN A 336 0.14 9.54 23.30
N LEU A 337 -0.26 8.49 22.60
CA LEU A 337 -1.34 8.53 21.64
C LEU A 337 -2.35 7.43 21.91
N ARG A 338 -3.61 7.72 21.58
CA ARG A 338 -4.69 6.75 21.45
C ARG A 338 -5.15 6.74 20.00
N LEU A 339 -5.12 5.55 19.38
CA LEU A 339 -5.59 5.30 18.04
C LEU A 339 -6.91 4.56 18.11
N THR A 340 -7.99 5.17 17.65
CA THR A 340 -9.35 4.61 17.72
C THR A 340 -9.83 4.27 16.31
N PRO A 341 -10.19 3.00 16.03
CA PRO A 341 -10.71 2.60 14.71
C PRO A 341 -11.96 3.40 14.34
N ALA A 342 -12.07 3.80 13.09
CA ALA A 342 -13.30 4.39 12.56
C ALA A 342 -14.46 3.39 12.56
N LEU A 343 -14.16 2.13 12.25
CA LEU A 343 -15.04 0.96 12.32
C LEU A 343 -14.27 -0.19 12.97
N GLU A 344 -14.96 -1.07 13.68
CA GLU A 344 -14.32 -2.29 14.22
C GLU A 344 -14.01 -3.28 13.10
N ASP A 345 -14.97 -3.51 12.20
CA ASP A 345 -14.79 -4.40 11.04
C ASP A 345 -14.22 -3.64 9.86
N GLN A 346 -12.90 -3.74 9.69
CA GLN A 346 -12.16 -3.30 8.52
C GLN A 346 -11.26 -4.46 8.02
N GLU A 347 -11.76 -5.70 8.15
CA GLU A 347 -11.04 -6.89 7.71
C GLU A 347 -11.16 -7.06 6.20
N LEU A 348 -10.05 -7.36 5.55
CA LEU A 348 -9.97 -7.81 4.17
C LEU A 348 -9.83 -9.33 4.15
N VAL A 349 -10.56 -10.00 3.24
CA VAL A 349 -10.42 -11.44 2.99
C VAL A 349 -10.16 -11.63 1.50
N SER A 350 -8.93 -11.99 1.18
CA SER A 350 -8.45 -12.11 -0.19
C SER A 350 -8.63 -13.54 -0.72
N ALA A 351 -9.48 -13.72 -1.71
CA ALA A 351 -9.62 -14.97 -2.44
C ALA A 351 -8.46 -15.20 -3.40
N THR A 352 -7.94 -14.12 -4.02
CA THR A 352 -6.82 -14.19 -4.98
C THR A 352 -5.49 -14.55 -4.31
N MET A 353 -5.36 -14.29 -3.02
CA MET A 353 -4.21 -14.68 -2.20
C MET A 353 -4.48 -15.90 -1.30
N GLY A 354 -5.32 -16.83 -1.77
CA GLY A 354 -5.53 -18.12 -1.10
C GLY A 354 -6.29 -18.05 0.22
N GLY A 355 -7.18 -17.08 0.41
CA GLY A 355 -7.96 -16.92 1.64
C GLY A 355 -7.24 -16.15 2.73
N LEU A 356 -6.16 -15.44 2.37
CA LEU A 356 -5.50 -14.53 3.29
C LEU A 356 -6.49 -13.52 3.86
N ALA A 357 -6.45 -13.35 5.17
CA ALA A 357 -7.19 -12.28 5.82
C ALA A 357 -6.24 -11.42 6.67
N TYR A 358 -6.49 -10.11 6.63
CA TYR A 358 -5.82 -9.13 7.47
C TYR A 358 -6.75 -7.94 7.73
N TRP A 359 -6.48 -7.20 8.78
CA TRP A 359 -7.26 -6.02 9.13
C TRP A 359 -6.51 -4.78 8.66
N GLU A 360 -7.22 -3.89 7.97
CA GLU A 360 -6.66 -2.70 7.33
C GLU A 360 -7.58 -1.52 7.58
N GLY A 361 -7.21 -0.67 8.54
CA GLY A 361 -8.20 0.25 9.06
C GLY A 361 -7.78 1.68 9.29
N SER A 362 -8.67 2.57 8.85
CA SER A 362 -8.69 3.98 9.21
C SER A 362 -8.84 4.16 10.73
N VAL A 363 -7.97 4.96 11.32
CA VAL A 363 -8.02 5.30 12.75
C VAL A 363 -7.97 6.81 12.99
N ARG A 364 -8.64 7.26 14.05
CA ARG A 364 -8.52 8.62 14.59
C ARG A 364 -7.52 8.62 15.73
N VAL A 365 -6.73 9.67 15.80
CA VAL A 365 -5.67 9.80 16.79
C VAL A 365 -5.95 10.97 17.72
N THR A 366 -5.82 10.73 19.02
CA THR A 366 -5.82 11.74 20.07
C THR A 366 -4.69 11.46 21.04
N GLY A 367 -4.13 12.49 21.68
CA GLY A 367 -3.07 12.23 22.64
C GLY A 367 -2.37 13.48 23.12
N LYS A 368 -1.14 13.28 23.58
CA LYS A 368 -0.29 14.37 24.08
C LYS A 368 1.12 14.21 23.53
N HIS A 369 1.70 15.34 23.17
CA HIS A 369 3.12 15.48 22.89
C HIS A 369 3.70 16.57 23.79
N ALA A 370 4.70 16.25 24.59
CA ALA A 370 5.34 17.16 25.57
C ALA A 370 4.30 17.90 26.43
N GLY A 371 3.24 17.19 26.87
CA GLY A 371 2.15 17.74 27.69
C GLY A 371 1.06 18.50 26.92
N GLN A 372 1.27 18.86 25.65
CA GLN A 372 0.29 19.54 24.80
C GLN A 372 -0.63 18.53 24.11
N MET A 373 -1.93 18.85 24.03
CA MET A 373 -2.89 18.02 23.31
C MET A 373 -2.60 18.02 21.81
N VAL A 374 -2.58 16.82 21.24
CA VAL A 374 -2.48 16.61 19.78
C VAL A 374 -3.63 15.73 19.30
N THR A 375 -4.04 15.96 18.07
CA THR A 375 -4.98 15.12 17.36
C THR A 375 -4.32 14.64 16.06
N GLY A 376 -4.96 13.71 15.37
CA GLY A 376 -4.43 13.22 14.11
C GLY A 376 -5.31 12.15 13.50
N GLN A 377 -4.77 11.55 12.48
CA GLN A 377 -5.35 10.43 11.75
C GLN A 377 -4.25 9.42 11.42
N GLY A 378 -4.62 8.21 11.07
CA GLY A 378 -3.66 7.17 10.73
C GLY A 378 -4.30 5.94 10.15
N TYR A 379 -3.48 4.96 9.84
CA TYR A 379 -3.89 3.63 9.43
C TYR A 379 -3.18 2.58 10.27
N VAL A 380 -3.85 1.45 10.47
CA VAL A 380 -3.31 0.29 11.17
C VAL A 380 -3.53 -0.93 10.30
N GLU A 381 -2.48 -1.70 10.06
CA GLU A 381 -2.51 -2.99 9.38
C GLU A 381 -2.15 -4.09 10.37
N LEU A 382 -2.96 -5.17 10.40
CA LEU A 382 -2.77 -6.31 11.29
C LEU A 382 -2.80 -7.60 10.47
N THR A 383 -1.64 -8.24 10.28
CA THR A 383 -1.51 -9.46 9.47
C THR A 383 -1.31 -10.70 10.34
N GLY A 384 -1.59 -11.90 9.81
CA GLY A 384 -1.25 -13.16 10.46
C GLY A 384 -2.09 -13.51 11.71
N TYR A 385 -3.33 -13.00 11.80
CA TYR A 385 -4.30 -13.34 12.84
C TYR A 385 -5.29 -14.44 12.42
N VAL A 386 -5.35 -14.76 11.12
CA VAL A 386 -6.25 -15.76 10.50
C VAL A 386 -5.47 -16.78 9.67
N GLY A 387 -4.24 -17.04 9.98
CA GLY A 387 -3.39 -17.96 9.23
C GLY A 387 -2.09 -17.30 8.78
N PRO A 388 -1.27 -18.01 8.01
CA PRO A 388 0.04 -17.52 7.65
C PRO A 388 -0.05 -16.26 6.78
N SER A 389 0.84 -15.31 7.02
CA SER A 389 0.99 -14.13 6.18
C SER A 389 1.30 -14.53 4.72
N PRO A 390 0.79 -13.79 3.70
CA PRO A 390 1.02 -14.08 2.28
C PRO A 390 2.50 -14.05 1.91
N PHE A 391 3.30 -13.38 2.71
CA PHE A 391 4.74 -13.27 2.52
C PHE A 391 5.52 -14.38 3.23
N GLN A 392 4.84 -15.37 3.80
CA GLN A 392 5.49 -16.61 4.25
C GLN A 392 5.93 -17.46 3.06
N THR A 393 7.04 -18.17 3.23
CA THR A 393 7.76 -18.92 2.20
C THR A 393 6.86 -19.82 1.34
N ALA A 394 5.88 -20.50 1.96
CA ALA A 394 5.03 -21.47 1.28
C ALA A 394 4.08 -20.84 0.23
N TRP A 395 3.57 -19.64 0.47
CA TRP A 395 2.62 -18.99 -0.45
C TRP A 395 3.32 -18.46 -1.70
N VAL A 396 4.46 -17.78 -1.53
CA VAL A 396 5.26 -17.27 -2.67
C VAL A 396 5.75 -18.41 -3.56
N ASP A 397 6.11 -19.56 -2.97
CA ASP A 397 6.52 -20.74 -3.70
C ASP A 397 5.35 -21.38 -4.49
N SER A 398 4.11 -21.31 -3.96
CA SER A 398 2.92 -21.85 -4.63
C SER A 398 2.53 -21.06 -5.88
N LEU A 399 2.78 -19.75 -5.94
CA LEU A 399 2.51 -18.94 -7.13
C LEU A 399 3.29 -19.41 -8.37
N GLY A 400 4.48 -19.97 -8.17
CA GLY A 400 5.28 -20.56 -9.25
C GLY A 400 4.75 -21.90 -9.76
N GLN A 401 3.78 -22.54 -9.09
CA GLN A 401 3.22 -23.84 -9.43
C GLN A 401 1.84 -23.75 -10.12
N VAL A 402 1.24 -22.57 -10.17
CA VAL A 402 -0.03 -22.35 -10.87
C VAL A 402 0.23 -22.33 -12.37
N HIS A 403 -0.16 -23.41 -13.06
CA HIS A 403 -0.03 -23.65 -14.51
C HIS A 403 -1.14 -22.99 -15.33
#